data_0c97143a9ce3297d552ea2a420e84885
#
_entry.id   0c97143a9ce3297d552ea2a420e84885
#
_cell.length_a   1.000
_cell.length_b   1.000
_cell.length_c   1.000
_cell.angle_alpha   90.00
_cell.angle_beta   90.00
_cell.angle_gamma   90.00
#
_symmetry.space_group_name_H-M   'P 1'
#
loop_
_entity.id
_entity.type
_entity.pdbx_description
1 polymer ?
#
loop_
_entity_poly.entity_id
_entity_poly.type
_entity_poly.pdbx_seq_one_letter_code
_entity_poly.pdbx_strand_id
1 'polypeptide(L)'
;MFMKKRLSDYIADRLVEAGICQVFTVTGGGAMHLNDALGHKEGLHCLYNHHEQASAMAAEAYARIHNRIAALCVTTGPGGTNAITGVVGGWLDSIPMLVLSGQVRYDTTARWSGVGIRAMGDQEFDICKSIDCMTKYSEMVIDPERIRFCLEKALYLSQSGRPGPCWLDIPLNVQSAQIEMEALVGFDLRPTRRAGPAGARKRPRIPTAFPGILPEKAKNARFCPRRCRGRRRWP
;
A
#
# COMPACT_ATOMS: atom_id res chain seq x y z
N MET A 1 19.17 -28.37 2.95
CA MET A 1 18.03 -28.36 1.99
C MET A 1 17.30 -27.05 2.26
N PHE A 2 17.38 -26.08 1.35
CA PHE A 2 16.72 -24.78 1.54
C PHE A 2 15.21 -24.97 1.51
N MET A 3 14.49 -24.31 2.43
CA MET A 3 13.03 -24.37 2.44
C MET A 3 12.48 -23.48 1.33
N LYS A 4 11.85 -24.10 0.34
CA LYS A 4 11.10 -23.39 -0.70
C LYS A 4 9.68 -23.08 -0.22
N LYS A 5 9.20 -21.90 -0.54
CA LYS A 5 7.86 -21.45 -0.21
C LYS A 5 7.25 -20.68 -1.37
N ARG A 6 5.94 -20.83 -1.59
CA ARG A 6 5.24 -20.00 -2.57
C ARG A 6 5.26 -18.53 -2.09
N LEU A 7 5.56 -17.60 -2.99
CA LEU A 7 5.72 -16.18 -2.66
C LEU A 7 4.47 -15.60 -1.98
N SER A 8 3.27 -15.96 -2.43
CA SER A 8 2.02 -15.50 -1.80
C SER A 8 1.86 -15.99 -0.36
N ASP A 9 2.30 -17.23 -0.05
CA ASP A 9 2.30 -17.75 1.32
C ASP A 9 3.34 -17.03 2.20
N TYR A 10 4.49 -16.70 1.62
CA TYR A 10 5.49 -15.87 2.28
C TYR A 10 4.94 -14.50 2.67
N ILE A 11 4.22 -13.84 1.74
CA ILE A 11 3.56 -12.55 2.04
C ILE A 11 2.60 -12.71 3.22
N ALA A 12 1.73 -13.73 3.21
CA ALA A 12 0.77 -13.97 4.27
C ALA A 12 1.45 -14.17 5.64
N ASP A 13 2.56 -14.93 5.70
CA ASP A 13 3.36 -15.08 6.92
C ASP A 13 3.89 -13.73 7.41
N ARG A 14 4.48 -12.95 6.51
CA ARG A 14 5.07 -11.65 6.86
C ARG A 14 4.05 -10.64 7.35
N LEU A 15 2.79 -10.68 6.86
CA LEU A 15 1.71 -9.85 7.39
C LEU A 15 1.40 -10.20 8.85
N VAL A 16 1.28 -11.49 9.17
CA VAL A 16 1.05 -11.94 10.55
C VAL A 16 2.21 -11.53 11.46
N GLU A 17 3.45 -11.74 11.03
CA GLU A 17 4.64 -11.35 11.78
C GLU A 17 4.72 -9.82 12.00
N ALA A 18 4.21 -9.03 11.06
CA ALA A 18 4.10 -7.57 11.19
C ALA A 18 2.92 -7.12 12.08
N GLY A 19 2.17 -8.07 12.68
CA GLY A 19 1.02 -7.79 13.54
C GLY A 19 -0.24 -7.39 12.79
N ILE A 20 -0.31 -7.61 11.49
CA ILE A 20 -1.52 -7.43 10.68
C ILE A 20 -2.37 -8.68 10.87
N CYS A 21 -3.57 -8.51 11.40
CA CYS A 21 -4.52 -9.60 11.61
C CYS A 21 -5.80 -9.46 10.75
N GLN A 22 -5.97 -8.34 10.08
CA GLN A 22 -7.16 -8.05 9.27
C GLN A 22 -6.74 -7.66 7.85
N VAL A 23 -7.34 -8.31 6.85
CA VAL A 23 -7.21 -7.99 5.42
C VAL A 23 -8.59 -7.69 4.85
N PHE A 24 -8.75 -6.53 4.24
CA PHE A 24 -9.96 -6.18 3.52
C PHE A 24 -9.77 -6.52 2.04
N THR A 25 -10.77 -7.14 1.41
CA THR A 25 -10.54 -7.67 0.06
C THR A 25 -11.81 -7.77 -0.77
N VAL A 26 -11.61 -7.78 -2.08
CA VAL A 26 -12.53 -8.33 -3.08
C VAL A 26 -11.72 -9.32 -3.91
N THR A 27 -12.21 -10.53 -4.06
CA THR A 27 -11.51 -11.57 -4.81
C THR A 27 -11.51 -11.29 -6.31
N GLY A 28 -10.46 -11.77 -7.00
CA GLY A 28 -10.40 -11.67 -8.46
C GLY A 28 -9.25 -12.48 -9.05
N GLY A 29 -9.37 -12.80 -10.33
CA GLY A 29 -8.45 -13.71 -11.05
C GLY A 29 -6.99 -13.25 -11.00
N GLY A 30 -6.72 -11.95 -11.14
CA GLY A 30 -5.35 -11.43 -11.08
C GLY A 30 -4.69 -11.51 -9.70
N ALA A 31 -5.47 -11.75 -8.64
CA ALA A 31 -4.97 -11.92 -7.27
C ALA A 31 -5.21 -13.32 -6.69
N MET A 32 -5.44 -14.34 -7.54
CA MET A 32 -5.90 -15.66 -7.08
C MET A 32 -4.97 -16.31 -6.05
N HIS A 33 -3.66 -16.24 -6.25
CA HIS A 33 -2.71 -16.85 -5.31
C HIS A 33 -2.56 -16.03 -4.03
N LEU A 34 -2.71 -14.70 -4.11
CA LEU A 34 -2.79 -13.85 -2.91
C LEU A 34 -4.05 -14.15 -2.11
N ASN A 35 -5.22 -14.20 -2.77
CA ASN A 35 -6.48 -14.50 -2.12
C ASN A 35 -6.45 -15.87 -1.43
N ASP A 36 -5.89 -16.89 -2.10
CA ASP A 36 -5.73 -18.23 -1.54
C ASP A 36 -4.81 -18.21 -0.31
N ALA A 37 -3.64 -17.62 -0.43
CA ALA A 37 -2.68 -17.57 0.67
C ALA A 37 -3.20 -16.78 1.89
N LEU A 38 -3.83 -15.62 1.66
CA LEU A 38 -4.37 -14.78 2.72
C LEU A 38 -5.58 -15.41 3.39
N GLY A 39 -6.46 -16.06 2.61
CA GLY A 39 -7.67 -16.70 3.11
C GLY A 39 -7.41 -17.95 3.96
N HIS A 40 -6.32 -18.67 3.70
CA HIS A 40 -5.96 -19.88 4.46
C HIS A 40 -4.93 -19.64 5.57
N LYS A 41 -4.40 -18.40 5.67
CA LYS A 41 -3.37 -18.12 6.68
C LYS A 41 -3.97 -17.98 8.06
N GLU A 42 -3.56 -18.86 8.97
CA GLU A 42 -3.88 -18.73 10.40
C GLU A 42 -3.32 -17.41 10.95
N GLY A 43 -4.13 -16.70 11.73
CA GLY A 43 -3.79 -15.37 12.26
C GLY A 43 -4.19 -14.20 11.35
N LEU A 44 -4.66 -14.47 10.12
CA LEU A 44 -5.30 -13.47 9.27
C LEU A 44 -6.81 -13.70 9.19
N HIS A 45 -7.55 -12.62 9.27
CA HIS A 45 -9.00 -12.61 9.02
C HIS A 45 -9.28 -11.76 7.77
N CYS A 46 -9.73 -12.41 6.69
CA CYS A 46 -10.11 -11.74 5.45
C CYS A 46 -11.57 -11.32 5.51
N LEU A 47 -11.82 -10.02 5.34
CA LEU A 47 -13.16 -9.45 5.24
C LEU A 47 -13.46 -9.15 3.78
N TYR A 48 -14.39 -9.91 3.22
CA TYR A 48 -14.78 -9.83 1.80
C TYR A 48 -15.90 -8.81 1.61
N ASN A 49 -15.62 -7.75 0.88
CA ASN A 49 -16.59 -6.74 0.53
C ASN A 49 -17.12 -6.96 -0.91
N HIS A 50 -18.14 -6.21 -1.28
CA HIS A 50 -18.72 -6.26 -2.62
C HIS A 50 -18.13 -5.23 -3.59
N HIS A 51 -17.24 -4.35 -3.09
CA HIS A 51 -16.59 -3.31 -3.89
C HIS A 51 -15.26 -2.90 -3.25
N GLU A 52 -14.24 -2.70 -4.07
CA GLU A 52 -12.88 -2.40 -3.61
C GLU A 52 -12.77 -1.03 -2.92
N GLN A 53 -13.58 -0.07 -3.34
CA GLN A 53 -13.67 1.24 -2.66
C GLN A 53 -14.13 1.06 -1.21
N ALA A 54 -15.13 0.20 -0.97
CA ALA A 54 -15.58 -0.12 0.38
C ALA A 54 -14.48 -0.84 1.18
N SER A 55 -13.75 -1.77 0.55
CA SER A 55 -12.60 -2.43 1.18
C SER A 55 -11.51 -1.45 1.58
N ALA A 56 -11.17 -0.51 0.70
CA ALA A 56 -10.14 0.50 0.95
C ALA A 56 -10.55 1.47 2.06
N MET A 57 -11.80 1.94 2.06
CA MET A 57 -12.34 2.79 3.12
C MET A 57 -12.43 2.06 4.46
N ALA A 58 -12.81 0.77 4.46
CA ALA A 58 -12.85 -0.04 5.67
C ALA A 58 -11.43 -0.28 6.23
N ALA A 59 -10.44 -0.52 5.38
CA ALA A 59 -9.04 -0.64 5.78
C ALA A 59 -8.53 0.67 6.40
N GLU A 60 -8.82 1.81 5.77
CA GLU A 60 -8.48 3.14 6.28
C GLU A 60 -9.12 3.40 7.64
N ALA A 61 -10.42 3.16 7.79
CA ALA A 61 -11.15 3.33 9.04
C ALA A 61 -10.61 2.41 10.15
N TYR A 62 -10.32 1.15 9.81
CA TYR A 62 -9.71 0.19 10.74
C TYR A 62 -8.36 0.69 11.25
N ALA A 63 -7.48 1.14 10.35
CA ALA A 63 -6.17 1.65 10.72
C ALA A 63 -6.28 2.89 11.62
N ARG A 64 -7.22 3.78 11.32
CA ARG A 64 -7.50 4.99 12.10
C ARG A 64 -7.99 4.67 13.52
N ILE A 65 -8.94 3.74 13.67
CA ILE A 65 -9.53 3.39 14.96
C ILE A 65 -8.53 2.65 15.85
N HIS A 66 -7.80 1.71 15.28
CA HIS A 66 -6.89 0.83 16.03
C HIS A 66 -5.47 1.40 16.15
N ASN A 67 -5.17 2.50 15.45
CA ASN A 67 -3.82 3.08 15.35
C ASN A 67 -2.77 2.03 14.94
N ARG A 68 -3.11 1.24 13.93
CA ARG A 68 -2.29 0.15 13.37
C ARG A 68 -2.36 0.18 11.86
N ILE A 69 -1.37 -0.41 11.20
CA ILE A 69 -1.42 -0.61 9.75
C ILE A 69 -2.54 -1.56 9.38
N ALA A 70 -3.28 -1.24 8.31
CA ALA A 70 -4.26 -2.14 7.72
C ALA A 70 -3.78 -2.68 6.38
N ALA A 71 -4.18 -3.89 6.02
CA ALA A 71 -3.93 -4.48 4.72
C ALA A 71 -5.19 -4.51 3.85
N LEU A 72 -5.01 -4.21 2.57
CA LEU A 72 -6.00 -4.29 1.51
C LEU A 72 -5.46 -5.20 0.41
N CYS A 73 -6.26 -6.15 -0.06
CA CYS A 73 -5.92 -6.97 -1.23
C CYS A 73 -6.98 -6.79 -2.31
N VAL A 74 -6.54 -6.45 -3.53
CA VAL A 74 -7.40 -6.23 -4.69
C VAL A 74 -6.84 -6.92 -5.94
N THR A 75 -7.67 -7.12 -6.94
CA THR A 75 -7.25 -7.72 -8.21
C THR A 75 -6.72 -6.68 -9.20
N THR A 76 -6.36 -7.12 -10.41
CA THR A 76 -5.82 -6.28 -11.49
C THR A 76 -6.82 -5.24 -12.00
N GLY A 77 -6.34 -4.24 -12.67
CA GLY A 77 -7.13 -3.25 -13.44
C GLY A 77 -8.20 -2.57 -12.61
N PRO A 78 -9.51 -2.82 -12.91
CA PRO A 78 -10.63 -2.21 -12.19
C PRO A 78 -10.57 -2.44 -10.67
N GLY A 79 -10.06 -3.59 -10.20
CA GLY A 79 -9.88 -3.86 -8.77
C GLY A 79 -8.96 -2.85 -8.10
N GLY A 80 -7.81 -2.57 -8.73
CA GLY A 80 -6.88 -1.55 -8.25
C GLY A 80 -7.46 -0.14 -8.35
N THR A 81 -8.04 0.23 -9.51
CA THR A 81 -8.56 1.60 -9.72
C THR A 81 -9.75 1.91 -8.82
N ASN A 82 -10.61 0.94 -8.53
CA ASN A 82 -11.73 1.12 -7.60
C ASN A 82 -11.26 1.43 -6.17
N ALA A 83 -10.11 0.92 -5.75
CA ALA A 83 -9.57 1.14 -4.41
C ALA A 83 -9.00 2.56 -4.20
N ILE A 84 -8.70 3.29 -5.27
CA ILE A 84 -7.98 4.59 -5.22
C ILE A 84 -8.67 5.58 -4.26
N THR A 85 -9.98 5.69 -4.28
CA THR A 85 -10.71 6.66 -3.44
C THR A 85 -10.39 6.49 -1.94
N GLY A 86 -10.42 5.25 -1.43
CA GLY A 86 -10.07 4.98 -0.03
C GLY A 86 -8.59 5.18 0.27
N VAL A 87 -7.72 4.85 -0.70
CA VAL A 87 -6.27 5.06 -0.57
C VAL A 87 -5.92 6.55 -0.52
N VAL A 88 -6.59 7.39 -1.34
CA VAL A 88 -6.45 8.86 -1.27
C VAL A 88 -6.86 9.39 0.11
N GLY A 89 -7.96 8.88 0.69
CA GLY A 89 -8.36 9.22 2.05
C GLY A 89 -7.24 8.95 3.06
N GLY A 90 -6.67 7.75 3.02
CA GLY A 90 -5.53 7.36 3.85
C GLY A 90 -4.29 8.24 3.63
N TRP A 91 -4.02 8.62 2.37
CA TRP A 91 -2.91 9.51 2.03
C TRP A 91 -3.05 10.90 2.64
N LEU A 92 -4.21 11.54 2.46
CA LEU A 92 -4.47 12.89 2.94
C LEU A 92 -4.41 12.96 4.47
N ASP A 93 -4.96 11.98 5.16
CA ASP A 93 -5.04 11.94 6.63
C ASP A 93 -3.86 11.21 7.28
N SER A 94 -2.86 10.80 6.49
CA SER A 94 -1.65 10.16 7.02
C SER A 94 -1.90 8.81 7.73
N ILE A 95 -2.78 8.00 7.17
CA ILE A 95 -3.16 6.69 7.69
C ILE A 95 -2.28 5.61 7.08
N PRO A 96 -1.60 4.76 7.90
CA PRO A 96 -0.76 3.70 7.39
C PRO A 96 -1.59 2.59 6.77
N MET A 97 -1.36 2.29 5.49
CA MET A 97 -2.03 1.22 4.75
C MET A 97 -1.01 0.46 3.91
N LEU A 98 -1.16 -0.86 3.83
CA LEU A 98 -0.48 -1.69 2.85
C LEU A 98 -1.51 -2.19 1.84
N VAL A 99 -1.32 -1.84 0.59
CA VAL A 99 -2.16 -2.34 -0.51
C VAL A 99 -1.37 -3.37 -1.31
N LEU A 100 -1.97 -4.52 -1.50
CA LEU A 100 -1.49 -5.60 -2.37
C LEU A 100 -2.46 -5.70 -3.54
N SER A 101 -2.00 -5.44 -4.76
CA SER A 101 -2.80 -5.71 -5.95
C SER A 101 -2.22 -6.91 -6.71
N GLY A 102 -3.11 -7.73 -7.21
CA GLY A 102 -2.76 -8.71 -8.21
C GLY A 102 -2.68 -8.08 -9.59
N GLN A 103 -1.89 -8.70 -10.47
CA GLN A 103 -1.72 -8.28 -11.84
C GLN A 103 -1.78 -9.51 -12.76
N VAL A 104 -2.05 -9.33 -14.04
CA VAL A 104 -1.86 -10.37 -15.06
C VAL A 104 -0.40 -10.86 -15.03
N ARG A 105 -0.11 -11.99 -15.68
CA ARG A 105 1.29 -12.47 -15.78
C ARG A 105 2.17 -11.35 -16.33
N TYR A 106 3.36 -11.17 -15.78
CA TYR A 106 4.27 -10.10 -16.22
C TYR A 106 4.60 -10.18 -17.71
N ASP A 107 4.84 -11.40 -18.21
CA ASP A 107 5.13 -11.69 -19.62
C ASP A 107 3.95 -11.43 -20.57
N THR A 108 2.77 -11.14 -20.05
CA THR A 108 1.57 -10.74 -20.82
C THR A 108 1.20 -9.27 -20.59
N THR A 109 2.14 -8.47 -20.08
CA THR A 109 1.89 -7.02 -19.91
C THR A 109 2.42 -6.20 -21.07
N ALA A 110 1.78 -5.08 -21.36
CA ALA A 110 2.28 -4.08 -22.29
C ALA A 110 3.66 -3.55 -21.85
N ARG A 111 3.90 -3.47 -20.54
CA ARG A 111 5.18 -3.07 -19.97
C ARG A 111 6.33 -4.04 -20.33
N TRP A 112 6.05 -5.34 -20.29
CA TRP A 112 7.04 -6.36 -20.68
C TRP A 112 7.29 -6.35 -22.19
N SER A 113 6.24 -6.17 -23.00
CA SER A 113 6.34 -6.19 -24.46
C SER A 113 7.23 -5.07 -25.02
N GLY A 114 7.39 -3.96 -24.28
CA GLY A 114 8.11 -2.78 -24.75
C GLY A 114 7.45 -2.06 -25.93
N VAL A 115 6.26 -2.52 -26.35
CA VAL A 115 5.49 -1.92 -27.44
C VAL A 115 4.57 -0.84 -26.87
N GLY A 116 4.37 0.25 -27.59
CA GLY A 116 3.54 1.39 -27.17
C GLY A 116 2.02 1.12 -27.24
N ILE A 117 1.56 -0.02 -26.72
CA ILE A 117 0.15 -0.41 -26.61
C ILE A 117 -0.38 -0.08 -25.20
N ARG A 118 -1.70 0.06 -25.06
CA ARG A 118 -2.32 0.42 -23.77
C ARG A 118 -2.40 -0.75 -22.80
N ALA A 119 -2.70 -1.94 -23.31
CA ALA A 119 -2.82 -3.19 -22.57
C ALA A 119 -2.59 -4.36 -23.51
N MET A 120 -2.10 -5.49 -22.98
CA MET A 120 -1.94 -6.76 -23.68
C MET A 120 -2.68 -7.87 -22.91
N GLY A 121 -2.56 -7.91 -21.59
CA GLY A 121 -3.27 -8.83 -20.71
C GLY A 121 -4.71 -8.40 -20.44
N ASP A 122 -5.54 -9.36 -20.01
CA ASP A 122 -6.94 -9.11 -19.69
C ASP A 122 -7.06 -8.14 -18.51
N GLN A 123 -7.73 -7.00 -18.74
CA GLN A 123 -7.88 -5.92 -17.76
C GLN A 123 -6.56 -5.36 -17.20
N GLU A 124 -5.46 -5.57 -17.92
CA GLU A 124 -4.17 -5.02 -17.53
C GLU A 124 -4.25 -3.50 -17.33
N PHE A 125 -3.68 -3.03 -16.24
CA PHE A 125 -3.50 -1.61 -15.96
C PHE A 125 -2.24 -1.40 -15.12
N ASP A 126 -1.37 -0.48 -15.55
CA ASP A 126 -0.17 -0.12 -14.77
C ASP A 126 -0.57 0.79 -13.60
N ILE A 127 -1.08 0.18 -12.55
CA ILE A 127 -1.61 0.89 -11.38
C ILE A 127 -0.54 1.73 -10.69
N CYS A 128 0.71 1.28 -10.67
CA CYS A 128 1.80 1.97 -9.99
C CYS A 128 1.99 3.40 -10.51
N LYS A 129 1.83 3.63 -11.82
CA LYS A 129 1.91 4.99 -12.39
C LYS A 129 0.80 5.91 -11.89
N SER A 130 -0.40 5.36 -11.68
CA SER A 130 -1.57 6.15 -11.28
C SER A 130 -1.56 6.54 -9.81
N ILE A 131 -0.92 5.74 -8.96
CA ILE A 131 -0.93 5.91 -7.51
C ILE A 131 0.36 6.52 -6.94
N ASP A 132 1.34 6.83 -7.78
CA ASP A 132 2.63 7.38 -7.35
C ASP A 132 2.47 8.68 -6.54
N CYS A 133 1.51 9.53 -6.93
CA CYS A 133 1.26 10.79 -6.23
C CYS A 133 0.53 10.65 -4.89
N MET A 134 0.01 9.47 -4.56
CA MET A 134 -0.82 9.22 -3.36
C MET A 134 -0.32 8.03 -2.53
N THR A 135 0.92 7.61 -2.75
CA THR A 135 1.58 6.57 -1.97
C THR A 135 2.98 7.00 -1.56
N LYS A 136 3.46 6.46 -0.47
CA LYS A 136 4.86 6.68 -0.04
C LYS A 136 5.85 5.79 -0.79
N TYR A 137 5.34 4.69 -1.31
CA TYR A 137 6.08 3.73 -2.11
C TYR A 137 5.09 2.89 -2.91
N SER A 138 5.36 2.76 -4.19
CA SER A 138 4.66 1.84 -5.07
C SER A 138 5.65 1.09 -5.93
N GLU A 139 5.47 -0.22 -6.10
CA GLU A 139 6.33 -1.03 -6.97
C GLU A 139 5.54 -2.22 -7.54
N MET A 140 5.70 -2.47 -8.84
CA MET A 140 5.35 -3.75 -9.45
C MET A 140 6.51 -4.72 -9.19
N VAL A 141 6.26 -5.76 -8.40
CA VAL A 141 7.26 -6.76 -8.03
C VAL A 141 7.38 -7.77 -9.17
N ILE A 142 8.35 -7.56 -10.06
CA ILE A 142 8.58 -8.41 -11.23
C ILE A 142 9.58 -9.54 -10.97
N ASP A 143 10.44 -9.37 -9.97
CA ASP A 143 11.44 -10.35 -9.54
C ASP A 143 11.00 -10.95 -8.20
N PRO A 144 10.69 -12.27 -8.15
CA PRO A 144 10.28 -12.93 -6.92
C PRO A 144 11.28 -12.82 -5.76
N GLU A 145 12.58 -12.76 -6.04
CA GLU A 145 13.62 -12.68 -5.01
C GLU A 145 13.63 -11.32 -4.29
N ARG A 146 13.03 -10.30 -4.89
CA ARG A 146 12.90 -8.97 -4.29
C ARG A 146 11.71 -8.82 -3.35
N ILE A 147 10.87 -9.83 -3.23
CA ILE A 147 9.64 -9.70 -2.41
C ILE A 147 9.90 -9.29 -0.98
N ARG A 148 10.93 -9.85 -0.34
CA ARG A 148 11.29 -9.50 1.04
C ARG A 148 11.64 -8.03 1.15
N PHE A 149 12.51 -7.54 0.28
CA PHE A 149 12.91 -6.15 0.25
C PHE A 149 11.72 -5.21 0.03
N CYS A 150 10.88 -5.51 -0.96
CA CYS A 150 9.72 -4.66 -1.29
C CYS A 150 8.70 -4.62 -0.15
N LEU A 151 8.41 -5.77 0.46
CA LEU A 151 7.43 -5.87 1.53
C LEU A 151 7.91 -5.20 2.83
N GLU A 152 9.15 -5.46 3.25
CA GLU A 152 9.74 -4.82 4.43
C GLU A 152 9.84 -3.31 4.25
N LYS A 153 10.21 -2.83 3.05
CA LYS A 153 10.24 -1.42 2.71
C LYS A 153 8.85 -0.78 2.76
N ALA A 154 7.83 -1.44 2.19
CA ALA A 154 6.46 -0.95 2.21
C ALA A 154 5.93 -0.86 3.64
N LEU A 155 6.12 -1.91 4.46
CA LEU A 155 5.71 -1.94 5.86
C LEU A 155 6.40 -0.86 6.70
N TYR A 156 7.70 -0.65 6.48
CA TYR A 156 8.45 0.39 7.16
C TYR A 156 8.00 1.80 6.75
N LEU A 157 7.95 2.06 5.45
CA LEU A 157 7.62 3.39 4.95
C LEU A 157 6.18 3.79 5.27
N SER A 158 5.24 2.85 5.25
CA SER A 158 3.84 3.16 5.57
C SER A 158 3.66 3.73 6.97
N GLN A 159 4.54 3.37 7.91
CA GLN A 159 4.45 3.73 9.32
C GLN A 159 5.50 4.76 9.77
N SER A 160 6.58 4.97 8.98
CA SER A 160 7.70 5.85 9.35
C SER A 160 7.47 7.30 8.95
N GLY A 161 7.98 8.24 9.74
CA GLY A 161 7.82 9.67 9.49
C GLY A 161 6.35 10.08 9.48
N ARG A 162 5.89 10.78 8.42
CA ARG A 162 4.46 10.98 8.19
C ARG A 162 3.89 9.68 7.62
N PRO A 163 3.01 8.96 8.33
CA PRO A 163 2.45 7.70 7.82
C PRO A 163 1.65 7.89 6.53
N GLY A 164 1.41 6.81 5.81
CA GLY A 164 0.62 6.84 4.59
C GLY A 164 0.62 5.52 3.85
N PRO A 165 -0.18 5.37 2.80
CA PRO A 165 -0.28 4.16 2.01
C PRO A 165 1.03 3.79 1.31
N CYS A 166 1.28 2.47 1.22
CA CYS A 166 2.25 1.86 0.31
C CYS A 166 1.53 0.80 -0.51
N TRP A 167 1.99 0.57 -1.75
CA TRP A 167 1.32 -0.32 -2.69
C TRP A 167 2.31 -1.24 -3.39
N LEU A 168 2.04 -2.55 -3.38
CA LEU A 168 2.78 -3.55 -4.14
C LEU A 168 1.85 -4.20 -5.16
N ASP A 169 2.20 -4.12 -6.44
CA ASP A 169 1.50 -4.76 -7.54
C ASP A 169 2.25 -6.05 -7.91
N ILE A 170 1.57 -7.20 -7.86
CA ILE A 170 2.24 -8.50 -7.90
C ILE A 170 1.66 -9.35 -9.03
N PRO A 171 2.40 -9.54 -10.15
CA PRO A 171 1.96 -10.36 -11.26
C PRO A 171 1.72 -11.83 -10.87
N LEU A 172 0.74 -12.47 -11.52
CA LEU A 172 0.32 -13.87 -11.23
C LEU A 172 1.48 -14.87 -11.22
N ASN A 173 2.38 -14.78 -12.19
CA ASN A 173 3.55 -15.67 -12.25
C ASN A 173 4.52 -15.44 -11.08
N VAL A 174 4.56 -14.21 -10.54
CA VAL A 174 5.36 -13.88 -9.36
C VAL A 174 4.66 -14.37 -8.09
N GLN A 175 3.33 -14.20 -7.99
CA GLN A 175 2.55 -14.72 -6.85
C GLN A 175 2.73 -16.22 -6.63
N SER A 176 2.82 -17.01 -7.73
CA SER A 176 2.96 -18.47 -7.68
C SER A 176 4.41 -18.97 -7.59
N ALA A 177 5.40 -18.08 -7.73
CA ALA A 177 6.81 -18.44 -7.74
C ALA A 177 7.23 -19.10 -6.43
N GLN A 178 8.12 -20.11 -6.54
CA GLN A 178 8.76 -20.76 -5.39
C GLN A 178 10.04 -19.99 -5.05
N ILE A 179 10.12 -19.44 -3.86
CA ILE A 179 11.27 -18.67 -3.38
C ILE A 179 12.04 -19.44 -2.30
N GLU A 180 13.34 -19.21 -2.24
CA GLU A 180 14.22 -19.74 -1.18
C GLU A 180 14.33 -18.65 -0.09
N MET A 181 13.66 -18.88 1.04
CA MET A 181 13.50 -17.84 2.07
C MET A 181 14.82 -17.30 2.63
N GLU A 182 15.81 -18.19 2.76
CA GLU A 182 17.14 -17.85 3.29
C GLU A 182 17.98 -17.00 2.33
N ALA A 183 17.68 -17.07 1.02
CA ALA A 183 18.38 -16.29 -0.01
C ALA A 183 17.83 -14.86 -0.17
N LEU A 184 16.66 -14.58 0.37
CA LEU A 184 16.01 -13.28 0.19
C LEU A 184 16.75 -12.15 0.91
N VAL A 185 17.07 -11.11 0.16
CA VAL A 185 17.68 -9.88 0.71
C VAL A 185 16.59 -9.00 1.32
N GLY A 186 16.77 -8.61 2.59
CA GLY A 186 15.87 -7.72 3.31
C GLY A 186 16.12 -6.24 3.02
N PHE A 187 15.19 -5.40 3.47
CA PHE A 187 15.33 -3.95 3.44
C PHE A 187 16.20 -3.50 4.63
N ASP A 188 17.29 -2.76 4.35
CA ASP A 188 18.17 -2.23 5.39
C ASP A 188 17.51 -1.02 6.07
N LEU A 189 17.09 -1.21 7.32
CA LEU A 189 16.48 -0.17 8.16
C LEU A 189 17.50 0.85 8.71
N ARG A 190 18.80 0.64 8.48
CA ARG A 190 19.76 1.65 8.91
C ARG A 190 19.46 2.97 8.20
N PRO A 191 19.36 4.09 8.94
CA PRO A 191 19.19 5.37 8.28
C PRO A 191 20.41 5.54 7.36
N THR A 192 20.17 5.49 6.05
CA THR A 192 21.16 5.98 5.11
C THR A 192 21.51 7.37 5.62
N ARG A 193 22.76 7.58 6.08
CA ARG A 193 23.27 8.93 6.35
C ARG A 193 22.78 9.74 5.16
N ARG A 194 21.89 10.69 5.42
CA ARG A 194 21.42 11.58 4.38
C ARG A 194 22.64 12.02 3.60
N ALA A 195 22.81 11.53 2.38
CA ALA A 195 23.59 12.25 1.41
C ALA A 195 23.00 13.66 1.45
N GLY A 196 23.79 14.63 1.88
CA GLY A 196 23.36 16.00 2.00
C GLY A 196 22.67 16.38 0.70
N PRO A 197 21.69 17.27 0.70
CA PRO A 197 20.82 17.51 -0.43
C PRO A 197 21.68 17.91 -1.63
N ALA A 198 21.96 16.94 -2.50
CA ALA A 198 22.44 17.20 -3.83
C ALA A 198 21.27 17.91 -4.55
N GLY A 199 21.34 19.22 -4.67
CA GLY A 199 20.35 20.05 -5.31
C GLY A 199 19.09 20.23 -4.46
N ALA A 200 19.15 21.08 -3.43
CA ALA A 200 17.96 21.64 -2.83
C ALA A 200 17.16 22.33 -3.95
N ARG A 201 16.18 21.63 -4.52
CA ARG A 201 15.11 22.33 -5.25
C ARG A 201 14.57 23.35 -4.25
N LYS A 202 14.83 24.62 -4.49
CA LYS A 202 14.24 25.72 -3.70
C LYS A 202 12.75 25.41 -3.60
N ARG A 203 12.28 25.16 -2.37
CA ARG A 203 10.84 25.03 -2.14
C ARG A 203 10.21 26.23 -2.81
N PRO A 204 9.21 26.03 -3.69
CA PRO A 204 8.49 27.20 -4.23
C PRO A 204 8.01 27.97 -2.98
N ARG A 205 8.36 29.26 -2.91
CA ARG A 205 7.81 30.13 -1.87
C ARG A 205 6.30 30.11 -2.11
N ILE A 206 5.56 29.51 -1.18
CA ILE A 206 4.12 29.64 -1.16
C ILE A 206 3.88 31.15 -1.05
N PRO A 207 3.17 31.77 -1.99
CA PRO A 207 2.84 33.18 -1.88
C PRO A 207 2.06 33.36 -0.56
N THR A 208 2.58 34.15 0.35
CA THR A 208 2.00 34.39 1.67
C THR A 208 0.72 35.24 1.62
N ALA A 209 0.21 35.55 0.43
CA ALA A 209 -1.04 36.27 0.25
C ALA A 209 -1.75 35.77 -1.01
N PHE A 210 -2.88 35.09 -0.81
CA PHE A 210 -3.99 35.20 -1.73
C PHE A 210 -4.79 36.43 -1.31
N PRO A 211 -4.72 37.55 -2.02
CA PRO A 211 -5.55 38.71 -1.68
C PRO A 211 -7.02 38.32 -1.90
N GLY A 212 -7.79 38.27 -0.84
CA GLY A 212 -9.25 38.28 -0.93
C GLY A 212 -10.03 37.07 -0.47
N ILE A 213 -9.45 36.01 0.13
CA ILE A 213 -10.23 34.79 0.45
C ILE A 213 -10.35 34.47 1.96
N LEU A 214 -9.68 35.15 2.84
CA LEU A 214 -9.87 34.94 4.29
C LEU A 214 -10.47 36.14 4.97
N PRO A 215 -11.64 36.00 5.64
CA PRO A 215 -12.17 37.05 6.46
C PRO A 215 -11.21 37.35 7.62
N GLU A 216 -11.09 38.60 7.99
CA GLU A 216 -10.15 39.15 8.99
C GLU A 216 -10.19 38.45 10.36
N LYS A 217 -11.25 37.71 10.66
CA LYS A 217 -11.44 36.95 11.90
C LYS A 217 -10.62 35.66 12.02
N ALA A 218 -9.94 35.20 10.96
CA ALA A 218 -9.11 34.00 11.01
C ALA A 218 -7.73 34.22 11.64
N LYS A 219 -7.32 35.44 11.92
CA LYS A 219 -5.99 35.76 12.48
C LYS A 219 -5.78 35.27 13.92
N ASN A 220 -6.82 34.85 14.63
CA ASN A 220 -6.75 34.43 16.03
C ASN A 220 -7.07 32.96 16.30
N ALA A 221 -7.15 32.11 15.28
CA ALA A 221 -7.28 30.67 15.47
C ALA A 221 -5.93 30.09 15.90
N ARG A 222 -5.65 30.11 17.20
CA ARG A 222 -4.58 29.26 17.76
C ARG A 222 -4.99 27.82 17.57
N PHE A 223 -4.22 27.09 16.77
CA PHE A 223 -4.33 25.65 16.65
C PHE A 223 -4.05 25.05 18.03
N CYS A 224 -5.10 24.66 18.73
CA CYS A 224 -4.99 24.02 20.02
C CYS A 224 -4.92 22.51 19.79
N PRO A 225 -3.78 21.84 20.06
CA PRO A 225 -3.73 20.37 20.04
C PRO A 225 -4.44 19.86 21.31
N ARG A 226 -5.78 19.80 21.30
CA ARG A 226 -6.50 19.15 22.39
C ARG A 226 -6.19 17.66 22.37
N ARG A 227 -5.38 17.21 23.31
CA ARG A 227 -5.36 15.81 23.76
C ARG A 227 -6.79 15.44 24.16
N CYS A 228 -7.44 14.59 23.38
CA CYS A 228 -8.67 13.92 23.81
C CYS A 228 -8.31 12.90 24.90
N ARG A 229 -8.19 13.38 26.14
CA ARG A 229 -8.39 12.56 27.33
C ARG A 229 -9.84 12.75 27.75
N GLY A 230 -10.65 11.72 27.61
CA GLY A 230 -12.03 11.75 28.09
C GLY A 230 -12.77 10.47 27.73
N ARG A 231 -12.69 9.48 28.62
CA ARG A 231 -13.62 8.35 28.63
C ARG A 231 -15.02 8.91 28.80
N ARG A 232 -15.91 8.73 27.83
CA ARG A 232 -17.34 8.76 28.08
C ARG A 232 -17.91 7.40 27.75
N ARG A 233 -18.44 6.74 28.78
CA ARG A 233 -19.34 5.58 28.62
C ARG A 233 -20.63 6.10 28.00
N TRP A 234 -21.10 5.44 26.99
CA TRP A 234 -22.45 5.62 26.47
C TRP A 234 -23.37 4.65 27.23
N PRO A 235 -24.64 5.06 27.47
CA PRO A 235 -25.63 4.21 28.15
C PRO A 235 -26.02 3.01 27.35
#